data_8d0a6c595017f8f7ba2d6e13a7038214
#
_entry.id   8d0a6c595017f8f7ba2d6e13a7038214
#
_cell.length_a   1.000
_cell.length_b   1.000
_cell.length_c   1.000
_cell.angle_alpha   90.00
_cell.angle_beta   90.00
_cell.angle_gamma   90.00
#
_symmetry.space_group_name_H-M   'P 1'
#
loop_
_entity.id
_entity.type
_entity.pdbx_description
1 polymer ?
#
loop_
_entity_poly.entity_id
_entity_poly.type
_entity_poly.pdbx_seq_one_letter_code
_entity_poly.pdbx_strand_id
1 'polypeptide(L)'
;DGFFNSSGTEPRAINNQGQIVGRAEVIIGGTVDRRLHGFLYDSQSGAFTDLNDLVACDAPYTLVDATAINDNGEIMATALIRRPLLDATGQQQTGEDGTVVLQEQATAVKLRPIANGQPANCNGEETRYERKSGSIQPVWLLLLAMFPLFRRRFAKG
;
A
#
# COMPACT_ATOMS: atom_id res chain seq x y z
N ASP A 1 -10.04 -9.48 2.56
CA ASP A 1 -9.44 -8.25 3.11
C ASP A 1 -8.11 -8.04 2.35
N GLY A 2 -7.82 -6.80 1.93
CA GLY A 2 -6.58 -6.46 1.24
C GLY A 2 -5.42 -6.24 2.23
N PHE A 3 -4.53 -5.28 1.94
CA PHE A 3 -3.37 -4.99 2.78
C PHE A 3 -3.73 -4.42 4.16
N PHE A 4 -4.92 -3.82 4.30
CA PHE A 4 -5.46 -3.35 5.58
C PHE A 4 -6.98 -3.44 5.58
N ASN A 5 -7.57 -3.32 6.76
CA ASN A 5 -9.03 -3.32 6.90
C ASN A 5 -9.64 -2.13 6.11
N SER A 6 -10.61 -2.39 5.24
CA SER A 6 -11.21 -1.44 4.29
C SER A 6 -10.29 -1.01 3.12
N SER A 7 -9.24 -1.79 2.80
CA SER A 7 -8.48 -1.63 1.56
C SER A 7 -9.37 -1.95 0.35
N GLY A 8 -9.43 -1.03 -0.62
CA GLY A 8 -10.01 -1.31 -1.92
C GLY A 8 -9.17 -2.38 -2.62
N THR A 9 -9.78 -3.50 -3.03
CA THR A 9 -9.09 -4.63 -3.66
C THR A 9 -9.82 -5.02 -4.93
N GLU A 10 -9.09 -5.07 -6.04
CA GLU A 10 -9.60 -5.45 -7.36
C GLU A 10 -8.82 -6.64 -7.92
N PRO A 11 -9.37 -7.86 -7.89
CA PRO A 11 -8.76 -9.01 -8.55
C PRO A 11 -8.86 -8.86 -10.08
N ARG A 12 -7.83 -9.31 -10.80
CA ARG A 12 -7.73 -9.22 -12.26
C ARG A 12 -7.69 -10.59 -12.93
N ALA A 13 -6.91 -11.52 -12.40
CA ALA A 13 -6.70 -12.84 -12.99
C ALA A 13 -6.45 -13.91 -11.94
N ILE A 14 -6.75 -15.15 -12.28
CA ILE A 14 -6.49 -16.35 -11.48
C ILE A 14 -5.86 -17.42 -12.37
N ASN A 15 -4.94 -18.21 -11.83
CA ASN A 15 -4.38 -19.39 -12.49
C ASN A 15 -4.98 -20.71 -11.93
N ASN A 16 -4.57 -21.85 -12.51
CA ASN A 16 -5.09 -23.16 -12.09
C ASN A 16 -4.57 -23.62 -10.71
N GLN A 17 -3.56 -22.97 -10.14
CA GLN A 17 -3.09 -23.21 -8.77
C GLN A 17 -3.89 -22.44 -7.73
N GLY A 18 -4.88 -21.65 -8.14
CA GLY A 18 -5.67 -20.81 -7.23
C GLY A 18 -4.95 -19.53 -6.76
N GLN A 19 -3.91 -19.12 -7.50
CA GLN A 19 -3.23 -17.86 -7.27
C GLN A 19 -3.97 -16.74 -8.02
N ILE A 20 -4.31 -15.69 -7.29
CA ILE A 20 -5.06 -14.54 -7.77
C ILE A 20 -4.16 -13.32 -7.74
N VAL A 21 -4.16 -12.55 -8.83
CA VAL A 21 -3.44 -11.28 -8.92
C VAL A 21 -4.39 -10.13 -9.20
N GLY A 22 -3.97 -8.93 -8.86
CA GLY A 22 -4.74 -7.72 -9.06
C GLY A 22 -4.05 -6.50 -8.47
N ARG A 23 -4.85 -5.52 -8.06
CA ARG A 23 -4.37 -4.33 -7.34
C ARG A 23 -5.15 -4.13 -6.05
N ALA A 24 -4.49 -3.56 -5.07
CA ALA A 24 -5.11 -3.18 -3.81
C ALA A 24 -4.52 -1.88 -3.28
N GLU A 25 -5.31 -1.16 -2.49
CA GLU A 25 -4.84 0.05 -1.84
C GLU A 25 -3.86 -0.28 -0.71
N VAL A 26 -2.76 0.46 -0.65
CA VAL A 26 -1.79 0.51 0.44
C VAL A 26 -1.79 1.91 1.07
N ILE A 27 -1.40 1.99 2.33
CA ILE A 27 -1.15 3.26 3.02
C ILE A 27 0.37 3.39 3.15
N ILE A 28 0.93 4.41 2.51
CA ILE A 28 2.37 4.71 2.62
C ILE A 28 2.64 5.37 3.98
N GLY A 29 3.68 4.89 4.65
CA GLY A 29 3.98 5.21 6.04
C GLY A 29 3.91 6.70 6.40
N GLY A 30 3.22 7.01 7.48
CA GLY A 30 3.11 8.36 8.05
C GLY A 30 2.17 9.32 7.33
N THR A 31 1.54 8.91 6.21
CA THR A 31 0.59 9.73 5.46
C THR A 31 -0.82 9.12 5.50
N VAL A 32 -1.81 9.90 5.07
CA VAL A 32 -3.17 9.39 4.80
C VAL A 32 -3.35 9.02 3.32
N ASP A 33 -2.28 9.13 2.53
CA ASP A 33 -2.33 8.91 1.11
C ASP A 33 -2.45 7.41 0.82
N ARG A 34 -3.46 7.07 0.05
CA ARG A 34 -3.66 5.72 -0.46
C ARG A 34 -3.04 5.62 -1.84
N ARG A 35 -2.29 4.55 -2.06
CA ARG A 35 -1.72 4.21 -3.37
C ARG A 35 -2.16 2.82 -3.76
N LEU A 36 -2.10 2.53 -5.06
CA LEU A 36 -2.39 1.19 -5.57
C LEU A 36 -1.09 0.42 -5.71
N HIS A 37 -1.06 -0.81 -5.19
CA HIS A 37 0.01 -1.79 -5.40
C HIS A 37 -0.56 -3.06 -6.01
N GLY A 38 0.23 -3.70 -6.86
CA GLY A 38 -0.06 -5.03 -7.37
C GLY A 38 0.06 -6.07 -6.25
N PHE A 39 -0.87 -7.02 -6.19
CA PHE A 39 -0.86 -8.09 -5.20
C PHE A 39 -0.86 -9.48 -5.83
N LEU A 40 -0.38 -10.46 -5.07
CA LEU A 40 -0.56 -11.88 -5.26
C LEU A 40 -1.28 -12.46 -4.04
N TYR A 41 -2.41 -13.12 -4.25
CA TYR A 41 -3.13 -13.86 -3.23
C TYR A 41 -3.09 -15.34 -3.57
N ASP A 42 -2.68 -16.17 -2.63
CA ASP A 42 -2.69 -17.62 -2.74
C ASP A 42 -3.89 -18.18 -1.95
N SER A 43 -4.85 -18.77 -2.66
CA SER A 43 -6.08 -19.29 -2.06
C SER A 43 -5.87 -20.54 -1.20
N GLN A 44 -4.76 -21.26 -1.36
CA GLN A 44 -4.47 -22.47 -0.60
C GLN A 44 -3.89 -22.14 0.78
N SER A 45 -2.97 -21.18 0.84
CA SER A 45 -2.36 -20.72 2.08
C SER A 45 -3.10 -19.56 2.73
N GLY A 46 -3.92 -18.82 1.98
CA GLY A 46 -4.55 -17.58 2.41
C GLY A 46 -3.58 -16.40 2.45
N ALA A 47 -2.36 -16.55 1.92
CA ALA A 47 -1.34 -15.50 1.92
C ALA A 47 -1.72 -14.39 0.93
N PHE A 48 -1.68 -13.13 1.40
CA PHE A 48 -1.88 -11.93 0.60
C PHE A 48 -0.58 -11.13 0.61
N THR A 49 0.08 -11.03 -0.54
CA THR A 49 1.44 -10.51 -0.67
C THR A 49 1.48 -9.30 -1.60
N ASP A 50 2.16 -8.24 -1.21
CA ASP A 50 2.50 -7.13 -2.08
C ASP A 50 3.59 -7.57 -3.07
N LEU A 51 3.37 -7.36 -4.36
CA LEU A 51 4.37 -7.70 -5.37
C LEU A 51 5.64 -6.87 -5.23
N ASN A 52 5.56 -5.68 -4.62
CA ASN A 52 6.73 -4.84 -4.35
C ASN A 52 7.64 -5.45 -3.27
N ASP A 53 7.11 -6.30 -2.37
CA ASP A 53 7.92 -7.06 -1.40
C ASP A 53 8.68 -8.23 -2.05
N LEU A 54 8.31 -8.62 -3.26
CA LEU A 54 8.91 -9.75 -3.99
C LEU A 54 9.98 -9.32 -5.01
N VAL A 55 10.19 -8.02 -5.18
CA VAL A 55 11.24 -7.46 -6.06
C VAL A 55 12.35 -6.83 -5.22
N ALA A 56 13.48 -6.51 -5.83
CA ALA A 56 14.59 -5.88 -5.13
C ALA A 56 14.16 -4.52 -4.53
N CYS A 57 14.62 -4.22 -3.32
CA CYS A 57 14.25 -2.98 -2.60
C CYS A 57 14.69 -1.70 -3.32
N ASP A 58 15.75 -1.78 -4.13
CA ASP A 58 16.28 -0.69 -4.95
C ASP A 58 15.70 -0.69 -6.37
N ALA A 59 14.63 -1.48 -6.62
CA ALA A 59 13.98 -1.48 -7.92
C ALA A 59 13.52 -0.06 -8.30
N PRO A 60 13.89 0.44 -9.51
CA PRO A 60 13.59 1.81 -9.91
C PRO A 60 12.11 1.99 -10.31
N TYR A 61 11.24 1.11 -9.86
CA TYR A 61 9.81 1.10 -10.23
C TYR A 61 8.95 0.62 -9.06
N THR A 62 7.68 1.00 -9.09
CA THR A 62 6.62 0.49 -8.21
C THR A 62 5.61 -0.30 -9.02
N LEU A 63 5.31 -1.52 -8.62
CA LEU A 63 4.28 -2.38 -9.24
C LEU A 63 2.91 -1.95 -8.73
N VAL A 64 2.08 -1.39 -9.60
CA VAL A 64 0.79 -0.77 -9.20
C VAL A 64 -0.43 -1.61 -9.57
N ASP A 65 -0.32 -2.51 -10.55
CA ASP A 65 -1.43 -3.37 -10.97
C ASP A 65 -0.87 -4.66 -11.59
N ALA A 66 -1.36 -5.82 -11.16
CA ALA A 66 -1.05 -7.11 -11.77
C ALA A 66 -2.23 -7.57 -12.61
N THR A 67 -2.06 -7.65 -13.93
CA THR A 67 -3.16 -7.78 -14.88
C THR A 67 -3.40 -9.21 -15.36
N ALA A 68 -2.39 -10.08 -15.30
CA ALA A 68 -2.49 -11.47 -15.70
C ALA A 68 -1.48 -12.36 -14.95
N ILE A 69 -1.82 -13.62 -14.78
CA ILE A 69 -0.95 -14.67 -14.24
C ILE A 69 -1.16 -15.96 -15.05
N ASN A 70 -0.08 -16.71 -15.30
CA ASN A 70 -0.16 -18.02 -15.92
C ASN A 70 0.13 -19.15 -14.91
N ASP A 71 0.01 -20.41 -15.35
CA ASP A 71 0.24 -21.58 -14.52
C ASP A 71 1.71 -21.81 -14.13
N ASN A 72 2.64 -21.10 -14.76
CA ASN A 72 4.05 -21.08 -14.33
C ASN A 72 4.33 -20.01 -13.26
N GLY A 73 3.29 -19.30 -12.79
CA GLY A 73 3.43 -18.19 -11.84
C GLY A 73 4.03 -16.92 -12.44
N GLU A 74 4.14 -16.84 -13.79
CA GLU A 74 4.60 -15.60 -14.42
C GLU A 74 3.46 -14.57 -14.42
N ILE A 75 3.76 -13.35 -13.98
CA ILE A 75 2.79 -12.27 -13.80
C ILE A 75 3.08 -11.14 -14.77
N MET A 76 2.06 -10.66 -15.48
CA MET A 76 2.11 -9.39 -16.20
C MET A 76 1.61 -8.29 -15.27
N ALA A 77 2.40 -7.21 -15.15
CA ALA A 77 2.07 -6.10 -14.27
C ALA A 77 2.34 -4.75 -14.94
N THR A 78 1.67 -3.72 -14.43
CA THR A 78 1.99 -2.32 -14.71
C THR A 78 2.91 -1.80 -13.62
N ALA A 79 4.03 -1.24 -14.03
CA ALA A 79 5.00 -0.59 -13.16
C ALA A 79 5.02 0.93 -13.44
N LEU A 80 5.16 1.73 -12.40
CA LEU A 80 5.48 3.16 -12.48
C LEU A 80 6.99 3.34 -12.32
N ILE A 81 7.63 3.94 -13.32
CA ILE A 81 9.06 4.27 -13.31
C ILE A 81 9.20 5.77 -13.22
N ARG A 82 10.03 6.27 -12.30
CA ARG A 82 10.39 7.68 -12.24
C ARG A 82 11.50 7.98 -13.21
N ARG A 83 11.25 8.91 -14.12
CA ARG A 83 12.21 9.36 -15.13
C ARG A 83 12.31 10.88 -15.13
N PRO A 84 13.48 11.44 -15.48
CA PRO A 84 13.60 12.88 -15.70
C PRO A 84 12.55 13.39 -16.69
N LEU A 85 11.88 14.48 -16.33
CA LEU A 85 11.05 15.20 -17.27
C LEU A 85 11.96 15.91 -18.25
N LEU A 86 11.71 15.72 -19.57
CA LEU A 86 12.47 16.35 -20.62
C LEU A 86 11.69 17.53 -21.20
N ASP A 87 12.39 18.58 -21.59
CA ASP A 87 11.83 19.69 -22.35
C ASP A 87 11.67 19.33 -23.84
N ALA A 88 11.16 20.27 -24.64
CA ALA A 88 10.96 20.08 -26.08
C ALA A 88 12.29 19.85 -26.85
N THR A 89 13.44 20.16 -26.26
CA THR A 89 14.77 19.96 -26.85
C THR A 89 15.43 18.66 -26.39
N GLY A 90 14.76 17.89 -25.47
CA GLY A 90 15.27 16.64 -24.91
C GLY A 90 16.23 16.86 -23.73
N GLN A 91 16.30 18.07 -23.16
CA GLN A 91 17.08 18.35 -21.97
C GLN A 91 16.25 18.10 -20.69
N GLN A 92 16.93 17.67 -19.61
CA GLN A 92 16.27 17.46 -18.33
C GLN A 92 15.80 18.80 -17.74
N GLN A 93 14.55 18.84 -17.30
CA GLN A 93 14.03 20.00 -16.59
C GLN A 93 14.52 19.97 -15.14
N THR A 94 14.92 21.12 -14.64
CA THR A 94 15.31 21.35 -13.23
C THR A 94 14.34 22.31 -12.58
N GLY A 95 14.00 22.03 -11.32
CA GLY A 95 13.21 22.94 -10.48
C GLY A 95 14.00 24.20 -10.09
N GLU A 96 13.33 25.12 -9.42
CA GLU A 96 13.96 26.37 -8.93
C GLU A 96 15.08 26.09 -7.92
N ASP A 97 15.05 24.96 -7.24
CA ASP A 97 16.05 24.48 -6.28
C ASP A 97 17.24 23.74 -6.94
N GLY A 98 17.25 23.65 -8.28
CA GLY A 98 18.27 22.93 -9.05
C GLY A 98 18.10 21.41 -9.08
N THR A 99 17.04 20.85 -8.47
CA THR A 99 16.76 19.41 -8.54
C THR A 99 16.13 19.02 -9.88
N VAL A 100 16.43 17.80 -10.35
CA VAL A 100 15.82 17.27 -11.58
C VAL A 100 14.35 16.99 -11.33
N VAL A 101 13.46 17.55 -12.16
CA VAL A 101 12.02 17.25 -12.12
C VAL A 101 11.82 15.83 -12.65
N LEU A 102 11.18 14.97 -11.84
CA LEU A 102 10.85 13.59 -12.21
C LEU A 102 9.38 13.49 -12.60
N GLN A 103 9.11 12.68 -13.61
CA GLN A 103 7.76 12.26 -13.98
C GLN A 103 7.60 10.76 -13.79
N GLU A 104 6.40 10.32 -13.43
CA GLU A 104 6.06 8.89 -13.37
C GLU A 104 5.56 8.44 -14.75
N GLN A 105 6.16 7.37 -15.25
CA GLN A 105 5.79 6.74 -16.52
C GLN A 105 5.33 5.32 -16.28
N ALA A 106 4.11 4.99 -16.72
CA ALA A 106 3.62 3.62 -16.68
C ALA A 106 4.27 2.77 -17.78
N THR A 107 4.67 1.56 -17.42
CA THR A 107 5.23 0.56 -18.34
C THR A 107 4.73 -0.84 -17.99
N ALA A 108 4.63 -1.71 -18.99
CA ALA A 108 4.32 -3.11 -18.75
C ALA A 108 5.61 -3.88 -18.41
N VAL A 109 5.53 -4.73 -17.38
CA VAL A 109 6.62 -5.59 -16.96
C VAL A 109 6.14 -7.04 -16.83
N LYS A 110 7.04 -7.99 -17.05
CA LYS A 110 6.82 -9.41 -16.80
C LYS A 110 7.66 -9.85 -15.62
N LEU A 111 7.00 -10.32 -14.57
CA LEU A 111 7.64 -10.92 -13.42
C LEU A 111 7.75 -12.43 -13.63
N ARG A 112 8.87 -13.02 -13.22
CA ARG A 112 9.09 -14.46 -13.25
C ARG A 112 9.47 -14.94 -11.86
N PRO A 113 8.85 -16.03 -11.36
CA PRO A 113 9.28 -16.63 -10.11
C PRO A 113 10.75 -17.05 -10.18
N ILE A 114 11.49 -16.78 -9.13
CA ILE A 114 12.87 -17.24 -8.94
C ILE A 114 12.81 -18.47 -8.02
N ALA A 115 13.28 -19.60 -8.48
CA ALA A 115 13.34 -20.82 -7.67
C ALA A 115 14.15 -20.54 -6.39
N ASN A 116 13.56 -20.83 -5.23
CA ASN A 116 14.12 -20.54 -3.89
C ASN A 116 14.40 -19.05 -3.63
N GLY A 117 13.77 -18.15 -4.39
CA GLY A 117 13.80 -16.72 -4.12
C GLY A 117 13.25 -16.43 -2.72
N GLN A 118 13.90 -15.53 -1.99
CA GLN A 118 13.38 -15.02 -0.73
C GLN A 118 12.78 -13.64 -0.97
N PRO A 119 11.67 -13.30 -0.29
CA PRO A 119 11.15 -11.93 -0.32
C PRO A 119 12.25 -10.94 0.07
N ALA A 120 12.33 -9.84 -0.63
CA ALA A 120 13.26 -8.78 -0.25
C ALA A 120 12.77 -8.17 1.08
N ASN A 121 13.63 -8.19 2.10
CA ASN A 121 13.33 -7.54 3.37
C ASN A 121 13.66 -6.05 3.24
N CYS A 122 12.77 -5.31 2.62
CA CYS A 122 12.87 -3.87 2.44
C CYS A 122 12.53 -3.18 3.76
N ASN A 123 13.43 -3.21 4.75
CA ASN A 123 13.29 -2.53 6.04
C ASN A 123 13.41 -1.00 5.90
N GLY A 124 12.69 -0.41 4.99
CA GLY A 124 12.58 1.02 4.75
C GLY A 124 11.13 1.46 4.86
N GLU A 125 10.68 1.73 6.07
CA GLU A 125 9.64 2.71 6.42
C GLU A 125 8.27 2.66 5.70
N GLU A 126 7.78 1.51 5.26
CA GLU A 126 6.36 1.35 5.08
C GLU A 126 5.74 0.88 6.41
N THR A 127 5.64 1.79 7.39
CA THR A 127 4.86 1.51 8.59
C THR A 127 3.40 1.39 8.18
N ARG A 128 2.90 0.15 8.14
CA ARG A 128 1.45 -0.10 8.05
C ARG A 128 0.78 0.65 9.20
N TYR A 129 0.11 1.72 8.88
CA TYR A 129 -0.64 2.48 9.87
C TYR A 129 -1.97 1.76 10.13
N GLU A 130 -2.02 0.95 11.18
CA GLU A 130 -3.30 0.53 11.74
C GLU A 130 -4.00 1.74 12.34
N ARG A 131 -5.07 2.17 11.72
CA ARG A 131 -5.99 3.12 12.33
C ARG A 131 -6.54 2.48 13.59
N LYS A 132 -5.96 2.76 14.74
CA LYS A 132 -6.63 2.57 16.01
C LYS A 132 -7.81 3.55 16.02
N SER A 133 -9.01 3.03 15.68
CA SER A 133 -10.25 3.75 15.94
C SER A 133 -10.19 4.19 17.39
N GLY A 134 -10.32 5.50 17.63
CA GLY A 134 -10.22 6.07 18.97
C GLY A 134 -11.22 5.37 19.87
N SER A 135 -10.76 4.42 20.66
CA SER A 135 -11.53 3.89 21.77
C SER A 135 -11.65 5.03 22.78
N ILE A 136 -12.84 5.57 22.92
CA ILE A 136 -13.15 6.44 24.05
C ILE A 136 -12.88 5.58 25.27
N GLN A 137 -11.79 5.88 25.98
CA GLN A 137 -11.47 5.16 27.22
C GLN A 137 -12.67 5.28 28.15
N PRO A 138 -13.15 4.17 28.73
CA PRO A 138 -14.35 4.19 29.58
C PRO A 138 -14.25 5.14 30.79
N VAL A 139 -13.03 5.57 31.13
CA VAL A 139 -12.75 6.58 32.15
C VAL A 139 -13.44 7.92 31.84
N TRP A 140 -13.52 8.35 30.58
CA TRP A 140 -14.19 9.60 30.20
C TRP A 140 -15.70 9.52 30.34
N LEU A 141 -16.30 8.34 30.14
CA LEU A 141 -17.73 8.11 30.37
C LEU A 141 -18.10 8.19 31.86
N LEU A 142 -17.19 7.74 32.75
CA LEU A 142 -17.39 7.86 34.20
C LEU A 142 -17.33 9.32 34.68
N LEU A 143 -16.44 10.15 34.10
CA LEU A 143 -16.37 11.57 34.41
C LEU A 143 -17.64 12.34 33.98
N LEU A 144 -18.20 11.99 32.81
CA LEU A 144 -19.46 12.59 32.36
C LEU A 144 -20.66 12.17 33.22
N ALA A 145 -20.68 10.93 33.73
CA ALA A 145 -21.72 10.44 34.63
C ALA A 145 -21.66 11.07 36.03
N MET A 146 -20.49 11.52 36.47
CA MET A 146 -20.32 12.17 37.79
C MET A 146 -20.72 13.64 37.80
N PHE A 147 -20.77 14.31 36.65
CA PHE A 147 -21.09 15.73 36.54
C PHE A 147 -22.49 16.13 37.09
N PRO A 148 -23.57 15.35 36.87
CA PRO A 148 -24.89 15.66 37.45
C PRO A 148 -24.95 15.43 38.97
N LEU A 149 -24.12 14.53 39.52
CA LEU A 149 -24.10 14.26 40.96
C LEU A 149 -23.43 15.38 41.75
N PHE A 150 -22.43 16.04 41.20
CA PHE A 150 -21.79 17.20 41.80
C PHE A 150 -22.72 18.43 41.78
N ARG A 151 -23.48 18.61 40.71
CA ARG A 151 -24.42 19.75 40.59
C ARG A 151 -25.58 19.71 41.57
N ARG A 152 -25.98 18.51 42.07
CA ARG A 152 -27.04 18.37 43.09
C ARG A 152 -26.58 18.73 44.52
N ARG A 153 -25.30 18.73 44.81
CA ARG A 153 -24.77 19.09 46.13
C ARG A 153 -24.64 20.58 46.36
N PHE A 154 -24.53 21.39 45.31
CA PHE A 154 -24.42 22.84 45.41
C PHE A 154 -25.73 23.60 45.27
N ALA A 155 -26.87 22.92 45.09
CA ALA A 155 -28.21 23.54 44.98
C ALA A 155 -29.02 23.47 46.29
N LYS A 156 -28.38 23.10 47.40
CA LYS A 156 -28.98 23.18 48.76
C LYS A 156 -28.01 23.91 49.67
N GLY A 157 -27.96 25.20 49.52
CA GLY A 157 -27.36 26.17 50.40
C GLY A 157 -28.03 27.51 50.20
#